data_565a01873fcc80e3467c4f1b4fe5a4ac
#
_entry.id   565a01873fcc80e3467c4f1b4fe5a4ac
#
_cell.length_a   1.000
_cell.length_b   1.000
_cell.length_c   1.000
_cell.angle_alpha   90.00
_cell.angle_beta   90.00
_cell.angle_gamma   90.00
#
_symmetry.space_group_name_H-M   'P 1'
#
loop_
_entity.id
_entity.type
_entity.pdbx_description
1 polymer ?
#
loop_
_entity_poly.entity_id
_entity_poly.type
_entity_poly.pdbx_seq_one_letter_code
_entity_poly.pdbx_strand_id
1 'polypeptide(L)'
;MANDELMTNDEGRRVMFRHSDFVILSSFVIRASSFLLLIFLPALRAAEKVSILGSKPKWSVLEHYQETITRDEFAHLINDVYCTHGFAPDLIEINEKTARILLNRETQKCFTLRFAENDASRRPVPRLWRPAESLPRAKPERPLSSLRIALDPGHLGGKWAKMEERWLHVGDGAPVQEGDLTLGVARLLAPRLRKLGARVFFIRSSNEPVTAKRPDDFQELARKILIKNGVPQPRVDVLDPNDPEKEQTIRWQSEILFYRYSEIRRRAALVNFKLHPDLVLCLHFNAEGWGDPNSPTLLDTNHLHLLVNGSYLEDELEFDDERFEMVRRLLSRAYNEELPLADMVAKAMAKETQLPPYEYPTTLTTTKVGTSGYVYARNLLATRIYRCPVVYCEPYVMNSNDVFARIEAGDYEGMRNVNGVERKSIFSEYADSVADGLADYYSKARGL
;
A
#
# COMPACT_ATOMS: atom_id res chain seq x y z
N MET A 1 8.73 -3.62 -5.42
CA MET A 1 7.33 -3.77 -5.86
C MET A 1 7.20 -4.08 -7.33
N ALA A 2 8.10 -3.65 -8.18
CA ALA A 2 8.18 -4.18 -9.53
C ALA A 2 8.47 -5.69 -9.60
N ASN A 3 8.88 -6.28 -8.50
CA ASN A 3 9.31 -7.68 -8.42
C ASN A 3 8.21 -8.70 -8.16
N ASP A 4 6.94 -8.33 -8.21
CA ASP A 4 5.87 -9.33 -8.35
C ASP A 4 5.68 -9.73 -9.82
N GLU A 5 6.45 -9.13 -10.74
CA GLU A 5 6.43 -9.45 -12.15
C GLU A 5 7.85 -9.73 -12.65
N LEU A 6 8.04 -10.92 -13.21
CA LEU A 6 9.17 -11.34 -14.02
C LEU A 6 10.45 -11.80 -13.30
N MET A 7 10.39 -13.01 -12.82
CA MET A 7 11.49 -13.95 -13.01
C MET A 7 11.00 -14.99 -14.02
N THR A 8 11.23 -14.77 -15.27
CA THR A 8 11.12 -15.80 -16.31
C THR A 8 12.39 -16.60 -16.32
N ASN A 9 12.37 -17.78 -15.77
CA ASN A 9 13.34 -18.80 -16.13
C ASN A 9 12.92 -19.41 -17.47
N ASP A 10 13.88 -19.58 -18.33
CA ASP A 10 13.82 -20.08 -19.69
C ASP A 10 13.56 -21.59 -19.71
N GLU A 11 12.40 -22.02 -19.28
CA GLU A 11 11.77 -23.32 -19.54
C GLU A 11 10.34 -23.28 -18.99
N GLY A 12 9.42 -22.85 -19.78
CA GLY A 12 8.00 -23.16 -19.87
C GLY A 12 7.18 -23.61 -18.66
N ARG A 13 7.52 -23.28 -17.41
CA ARG A 13 6.66 -23.49 -16.24
C ARG A 13 6.62 -22.22 -15.39
N ARG A 14 5.59 -21.42 -15.62
CA ARG A 14 5.20 -20.32 -14.74
C ARG A 14 4.69 -20.88 -13.41
N VAL A 15 5.50 -20.84 -12.36
CA VAL A 15 5.00 -20.95 -10.98
C VAL A 15 4.84 -19.52 -10.48
N MET A 16 3.67 -18.99 -10.70
CA MET A 16 3.27 -17.70 -10.19
C MET A 16 2.77 -17.89 -8.76
N PHE A 17 3.58 -17.53 -7.75
CA PHE A 17 3.05 -17.30 -6.40
C PHE A 17 2.29 -15.96 -6.38
N ARG A 18 1.07 -16.00 -6.92
CA ARG A 18 0.13 -14.88 -6.76
C ARG A 18 -0.36 -14.84 -5.32
N HIS A 19 -0.64 -13.66 -4.85
CA HIS A 19 -1.32 -13.39 -3.58
C HIS A 19 -2.68 -14.11 -3.43
N SER A 20 -3.13 -14.81 -4.44
CA SER A 20 -4.47 -15.34 -4.67
C SER A 20 -4.63 -16.85 -4.72
N ASP A 21 -3.57 -17.66 -4.76
CA ASP A 21 -3.74 -19.10 -4.97
C ASP A 21 -4.07 -19.88 -3.69
N PHE A 22 -5.25 -19.60 -3.12
CA PHE A 22 -5.87 -20.42 -2.09
C PHE A 22 -7.25 -20.92 -2.56
N VAL A 23 -7.29 -21.76 -3.57
CA VAL A 23 -8.51 -22.51 -3.90
C VAL A 23 -8.33 -23.96 -3.48
N ILE A 24 -9.14 -24.40 -2.54
CA ILE A 24 -9.24 -25.82 -2.16
C ILE A 24 -10.34 -26.46 -3.01
N LEU A 25 -9.95 -27.33 -3.92
CA LEU A 25 -10.86 -28.31 -4.52
C LEU A 25 -11.02 -29.49 -3.54
N SER A 26 -12.16 -29.59 -2.88
CA SER A 26 -12.58 -30.81 -2.17
C SER A 26 -13.71 -31.46 -2.94
N SER A 27 -13.38 -32.48 -3.74
CA SER A 27 -14.34 -33.43 -4.25
C SER A 27 -14.17 -34.74 -3.50
N PHE A 28 -15.00 -35.00 -2.51
CA PHE A 28 -15.25 -36.33 -1.98
C PHE A 28 -16.70 -36.70 -2.24
N VAL A 29 -16.90 -37.70 -3.11
CA VAL A 29 -18.18 -38.35 -3.31
C VAL A 29 -18.31 -39.42 -2.23
N ILE A 30 -19.26 -39.27 -1.33
CA ILE A 30 -19.70 -40.36 -0.44
C ILE A 30 -21.11 -40.74 -0.81
N ARG A 31 -21.26 -42.02 -1.15
CA ARG A 31 -22.55 -42.68 -1.44
C ARG A 31 -23.43 -42.69 -0.19
N ALA A 32 -24.68 -42.37 -0.42
CA ALA A 32 -25.72 -42.37 0.60
C ALA A 32 -26.03 -43.79 1.09
N SER A 33 -26.19 -43.97 2.39
CA SER A 33 -27.00 -45.00 3.02
C SER A 33 -27.86 -44.33 4.09
N SER A 34 -29.18 -44.53 3.93
CA SER A 34 -30.21 -43.88 4.72
C SER A 34 -30.20 -44.37 6.15
N PHE A 35 -30.04 -43.46 7.11
CA PHE A 35 -30.56 -43.61 8.48
C PHE A 35 -31.02 -42.24 8.98
N LEU A 36 -32.33 -42.11 9.19
CA LEU A 36 -32.93 -40.94 9.80
C LEU A 36 -32.52 -40.90 11.29
N LEU A 37 -31.55 -40.07 11.61
CA LEU A 37 -31.29 -39.63 12.97
C LEU A 37 -31.43 -38.12 12.98
N LEU A 38 -32.51 -37.61 13.64
CA LEU A 38 -32.67 -36.19 13.97
C LEU A 38 -31.60 -35.80 14.95
N ILE A 39 -30.41 -35.45 14.47
CA ILE A 39 -29.36 -34.81 15.27
C ILE A 39 -29.56 -33.31 15.11
N PHE A 40 -29.79 -32.62 16.18
CA PHE A 40 -29.58 -31.18 16.29
C PHE A 40 -28.13 -30.89 15.89
N LEU A 41 -27.90 -30.60 14.64
CA LEU A 41 -26.62 -30.01 14.17
C LEU A 41 -26.58 -28.59 14.75
N PRO A 42 -25.60 -28.27 15.61
CA PRO A 42 -25.31 -26.87 15.86
C PRO A 42 -24.97 -26.27 14.47
N ALA A 43 -25.65 -25.18 14.12
CA ALA A 43 -25.37 -24.46 12.89
C ALA A 43 -23.87 -24.22 12.85
N LEU A 44 -23.15 -24.94 11.98
CA LEU A 44 -21.77 -24.64 11.67
C LEU A 44 -21.78 -23.18 11.21
N ARG A 45 -21.28 -22.28 12.04
CA ARG A 45 -21.00 -20.93 11.62
C ARG A 45 -19.96 -21.07 10.51
N ALA A 46 -20.35 -20.72 9.30
CA ALA A 46 -19.44 -20.64 8.17
C ALA A 46 -18.18 -19.85 8.60
N ALA A 47 -17.02 -20.44 8.41
CA ALA A 47 -15.77 -19.83 8.82
C ALA A 47 -15.54 -18.57 7.95
N GLU A 48 -15.30 -17.43 8.58
CA GLU A 48 -14.91 -16.22 7.85
C GLU A 48 -13.57 -16.43 7.19
N LYS A 49 -13.47 -16.10 5.89
CA LYS A 49 -12.22 -16.14 5.12
C LYS A 49 -11.48 -14.81 5.35
N VAL A 50 -10.43 -14.82 6.18
CA VAL A 50 -9.61 -13.64 6.44
C VAL A 50 -8.22 -13.79 5.83
N SER A 51 -7.66 -12.66 5.41
CA SER A 51 -6.31 -12.59 4.85
C SER A 51 -5.22 -12.92 5.89
N ILE A 52 -4.00 -13.12 5.42
CA ILE A 52 -2.86 -13.45 6.29
C ILE A 52 -2.66 -12.37 7.37
N LEU A 53 -2.65 -12.79 8.63
CA LEU A 53 -2.62 -11.93 9.81
C LEU A 53 -3.76 -10.90 9.83
N GLY A 54 -4.80 -11.10 9.03
CA GLY A 54 -6.04 -10.32 9.03
C GLY A 54 -6.85 -10.50 10.30
N SER A 55 -7.83 -9.66 10.48
CA SER A 55 -8.74 -9.72 11.63
C SER A 55 -10.18 -9.83 11.16
N LYS A 56 -10.97 -10.59 11.88
CA LYS A 56 -12.42 -10.65 11.64
C LYS A 56 -13.01 -9.25 11.54
N PRO A 57 -13.71 -8.92 10.43
CA PRO A 57 -14.29 -7.60 10.25
C PRO A 57 -15.44 -7.32 11.21
N LYS A 58 -15.48 -6.12 11.74
CA LYS A 58 -16.61 -5.62 12.53
C LYS A 58 -17.58 -4.88 11.60
N TRP A 59 -18.34 -5.62 10.82
CA TRP A 59 -19.26 -5.09 9.82
C TRP A 59 -20.27 -4.08 10.35
N SER A 60 -20.69 -4.19 11.64
CA SER A 60 -21.60 -3.24 12.26
C SER A 60 -21.09 -1.79 12.28
N VAL A 61 -19.79 -1.55 12.07
CA VAL A 61 -19.25 -0.21 11.94
C VAL A 61 -19.81 0.51 10.69
N LEU A 62 -20.19 -0.23 9.66
CA LEU A 62 -20.73 0.34 8.42
C LEU A 62 -22.10 1.02 8.64
N GLU A 63 -22.83 0.68 9.71
CA GLU A 63 -24.09 1.35 10.06
C GLU A 63 -23.92 2.86 10.28
N HIS A 64 -22.73 3.31 10.68
CA HIS A 64 -22.44 4.73 10.87
C HIS A 64 -22.32 5.50 9.55
N TYR A 65 -22.23 4.79 8.41
CA TYR A 65 -22.06 5.40 7.09
C TYR A 65 -23.36 5.48 6.27
N GLN A 66 -24.50 5.14 6.87
CA GLN A 66 -25.80 5.29 6.20
C GLN A 66 -26.02 6.74 5.77
N GLU A 67 -26.36 6.94 4.49
CA GLU A 67 -26.70 8.26 3.91
C GLU A 67 -25.52 9.26 3.90
N THR A 68 -24.26 8.77 3.92
CA THR A 68 -23.05 9.62 3.87
C THR A 68 -22.50 9.81 2.44
N ILE A 69 -23.01 9.04 1.47
CA ILE A 69 -22.56 9.04 0.09
C ILE A 69 -23.79 8.95 -0.83
N THR A 70 -23.74 9.60 -2.00
CA THR A 70 -24.76 9.45 -3.03
C THR A 70 -24.53 8.17 -3.84
N ARG A 71 -25.57 7.70 -4.53
CA ARG A 71 -25.50 6.54 -5.43
C ARG A 71 -24.42 6.72 -6.49
N ASP A 72 -24.39 7.87 -7.14
CA ASP A 72 -23.52 8.11 -8.30
C ASP A 72 -22.06 8.19 -7.87
N GLU A 73 -21.74 8.84 -6.72
CA GLU A 73 -20.39 8.84 -6.18
C GLU A 73 -19.95 7.42 -5.77
N PHE A 74 -20.83 6.65 -5.13
CA PHE A 74 -20.53 5.28 -4.75
C PHE A 74 -20.27 4.40 -5.97
N ALA A 75 -21.12 4.48 -6.99
CA ALA A 75 -20.97 3.71 -8.23
C ALA A 75 -19.68 4.08 -8.97
N HIS A 76 -19.37 5.38 -9.09
CA HIS A 76 -18.14 5.86 -9.67
C HIS A 76 -16.91 5.27 -8.93
N LEU A 77 -16.85 5.39 -7.62
CA LEU A 77 -15.73 4.88 -6.84
C LEU A 77 -15.58 3.36 -6.98
N ILE A 78 -16.68 2.61 -6.94
CA ILE A 78 -16.61 1.14 -7.12
C ILE A 78 -16.10 0.79 -8.50
N ASN A 79 -16.67 1.33 -9.57
CA ASN A 79 -16.42 0.87 -10.93
C ASN A 79 -15.12 1.43 -11.53
N ASP A 80 -14.76 2.66 -11.19
CA ASP A 80 -13.68 3.39 -11.87
C ASP A 80 -12.41 3.51 -11.01
N VAL A 81 -12.48 3.14 -9.70
CA VAL A 81 -11.34 3.24 -8.79
C VAL A 81 -11.03 1.94 -8.06
N TYR A 82 -12.04 1.31 -7.42
CA TYR A 82 -11.80 0.16 -6.54
C TYR A 82 -11.90 -1.19 -7.25
N CYS A 83 -12.92 -1.40 -8.08
CA CYS A 83 -13.19 -2.67 -8.76
C CYS A 83 -13.21 -2.49 -10.28
N THR A 84 -12.14 -1.96 -10.85
CA THR A 84 -12.05 -1.52 -12.25
C THR A 84 -12.14 -2.65 -13.29
N HIS A 85 -12.11 -3.91 -12.87
CA HIS A 85 -12.12 -5.10 -13.75
C HIS A 85 -13.50 -5.77 -13.90
N GLY A 86 -14.57 -5.08 -13.49
CA GLY A 86 -15.95 -5.49 -13.80
C GLY A 86 -16.56 -6.57 -12.90
N PHE A 87 -15.86 -7.06 -11.88
CA PHE A 87 -16.37 -8.11 -10.97
C PHE A 87 -17.19 -7.55 -9.78
N ALA A 88 -17.31 -6.23 -9.66
CA ALA A 88 -18.06 -5.59 -8.57
C ALA A 88 -19.48 -6.15 -8.35
N PRO A 89 -20.28 -6.47 -9.39
CA PRO A 89 -21.64 -6.96 -9.20
C PRO A 89 -21.77 -8.26 -8.39
N ASP A 90 -20.74 -9.10 -8.37
CA ASP A 90 -20.72 -10.35 -7.59
C ASP A 90 -20.56 -10.11 -6.08
N LEU A 91 -20.10 -8.92 -5.70
CA LEU A 91 -19.81 -8.54 -4.32
C LEU A 91 -20.70 -7.40 -3.82
N ILE A 92 -21.11 -6.51 -4.72
CA ILE A 92 -21.82 -5.27 -4.41
C ILE A 92 -22.90 -5.02 -5.46
N GLU A 93 -24.14 -5.21 -5.09
CA GLU A 93 -25.29 -4.88 -5.93
C GLU A 93 -25.72 -3.45 -5.67
N ILE A 94 -25.67 -2.59 -6.70
CA ILE A 94 -26.03 -1.16 -6.60
C ILE A 94 -27.43 -0.96 -7.19
N ASN A 95 -28.36 -0.56 -6.33
CA ASN A 95 -29.73 -0.23 -6.68
C ASN A 95 -29.93 1.29 -6.68
N GLU A 96 -31.16 1.75 -6.97
CA GLU A 96 -31.48 3.18 -7.03
C GLU A 96 -31.25 3.92 -5.70
N LYS A 97 -31.60 3.31 -4.57
CA LYS A 97 -31.52 3.93 -3.22
C LYS A 97 -30.55 3.24 -2.27
N THR A 98 -30.04 2.08 -2.64
CA THR A 98 -29.23 1.25 -1.74
C THR A 98 -28.14 0.50 -2.48
N ALA A 99 -27.08 0.13 -1.73
CA ALA A 99 -26.16 -0.92 -2.17
C ALA A 99 -26.27 -2.11 -1.20
N ARG A 100 -26.30 -3.33 -1.75
CA ARG A 100 -26.17 -4.57 -1.00
C ARG A 100 -24.73 -5.04 -1.09
N ILE A 101 -24.04 -5.09 0.03
CA ILE A 101 -22.62 -5.44 0.14
C ILE A 101 -22.52 -6.83 0.77
N LEU A 102 -21.89 -7.76 0.07
CA LEU A 102 -21.70 -9.12 0.52
C LEU A 102 -20.74 -9.16 1.72
N LEU A 103 -21.20 -9.68 2.85
CA LEU A 103 -20.39 -9.80 4.07
C LEU A 103 -19.68 -11.15 4.16
N ASN A 104 -20.31 -12.20 3.65
CA ASN A 104 -19.76 -13.55 3.67
C ASN A 104 -20.30 -14.35 2.50
N ARG A 105 -19.40 -14.94 1.69
CA ARG A 105 -19.78 -15.69 0.48
C ARG A 105 -20.53 -17.00 0.77
N GLU A 106 -20.19 -17.68 1.86
CA GLU A 106 -20.81 -18.97 2.17
C GLU A 106 -22.26 -18.80 2.65
N THR A 107 -22.50 -17.82 3.52
CA THR A 107 -23.84 -17.55 4.08
C THR A 107 -24.68 -16.61 3.25
N GLN A 108 -24.12 -16.00 2.20
CA GLN A 108 -24.75 -14.98 1.37
C GLN A 108 -25.34 -13.80 2.19
N LYS A 109 -24.76 -13.57 3.37
CA LYS A 109 -25.16 -12.46 4.23
C LYS A 109 -24.71 -11.16 3.63
N CYS A 110 -25.62 -10.18 3.54
CA CYS A 110 -25.35 -8.86 3.03
C CYS A 110 -25.59 -7.76 4.07
N PHE A 111 -24.88 -6.65 3.90
CA PHE A 111 -25.18 -5.37 4.54
C PHE A 111 -25.87 -4.47 3.52
N THR A 112 -26.90 -3.75 3.93
CA THR A 112 -27.59 -2.78 3.07
C THR A 112 -27.17 -1.37 3.46
N LEU A 113 -26.48 -0.69 2.58
CA LEU A 113 -26.13 0.73 2.66
C LEU A 113 -27.25 1.55 2.00
N ARG A 114 -27.80 2.54 2.68
CA ARG A 114 -28.69 3.54 2.09
C ARG A 114 -27.85 4.71 1.57
N PHE A 115 -28.17 5.17 0.38
CA PHE A 115 -27.57 6.36 -0.23
C PHE A 115 -28.24 7.65 0.28
N ALA A 116 -27.47 8.74 0.32
CA ALA A 116 -28.04 10.07 0.40
C ALA A 116 -28.74 10.40 -0.93
N GLU A 117 -29.86 11.09 -0.88
CA GLU A 117 -30.63 11.47 -2.08
C GLU A 117 -29.85 12.42 -2.99
N ASN A 118 -29.10 13.34 -2.40
CA ASN A 118 -28.24 14.31 -3.08
C ASN A 118 -27.12 14.80 -2.13
N ASP A 119 -26.24 15.64 -2.61
CA ASP A 119 -25.11 16.16 -1.83
C ASP A 119 -25.52 16.97 -0.60
N ALA A 120 -26.62 17.70 -0.68
CA ALA A 120 -27.10 18.53 0.42
C ALA A 120 -27.74 17.70 1.55
N SER A 121 -28.23 16.49 1.22
CA SER A 121 -28.85 15.57 2.21
C SER A 121 -27.84 14.59 2.84
N ARG A 122 -26.56 14.65 2.47
CA ARG A 122 -25.53 13.76 3.04
C ARG A 122 -25.37 13.98 4.54
N ARG A 123 -25.35 12.89 5.27
CA ARG A 123 -24.95 12.89 6.67
C ARG A 123 -23.43 13.08 6.80
N PRO A 124 -22.93 13.66 7.90
CA PRO A 124 -21.51 13.76 8.17
C PRO A 124 -20.81 12.38 8.15
N VAL A 125 -19.68 12.32 7.49
CA VAL A 125 -18.87 11.08 7.42
C VAL A 125 -18.15 10.86 8.74
N PRO A 126 -18.29 9.70 9.40
CA PRO A 126 -17.58 9.37 10.64
C PRO A 126 -16.11 9.05 10.33
N ARG A 127 -15.21 10.00 10.58
CA ARG A 127 -13.78 9.87 10.36
C ARG A 127 -12.98 10.63 11.43
N LEU A 128 -11.76 10.17 11.72
CA LEU A 128 -10.88 10.79 12.71
C LEU A 128 -9.91 11.81 12.09
N TRP A 129 -9.70 11.75 10.78
CA TRP A 129 -8.93 12.71 10.00
C TRP A 129 -9.81 13.87 9.52
N ARG A 130 -9.19 14.99 9.26
CA ARG A 130 -9.87 16.21 8.82
C ARG A 130 -9.52 16.50 7.35
N PRO A 131 -10.50 16.66 6.47
CA PRO A 131 -10.27 17.11 5.10
C PRO A 131 -9.79 18.56 5.09
N ALA A 132 -9.15 18.98 3.99
CA ALA A 132 -8.57 20.32 3.85
C ALA A 132 -9.59 21.45 4.16
N GLU A 133 -10.81 21.30 3.72
CA GLU A 133 -11.92 22.25 3.91
C GLU A 133 -12.33 22.45 5.38
N SER A 134 -12.13 21.44 6.22
CA SER A 134 -12.48 21.49 7.65
C SER A 134 -11.32 21.94 8.56
N LEU A 135 -10.16 22.19 8.00
CA LEU A 135 -9.03 22.72 8.74
C LEU A 135 -9.23 24.21 9.08
N PRO A 136 -8.77 24.68 10.24
CA PRO A 136 -8.82 26.11 10.57
C PRO A 136 -8.09 26.96 9.51
N ARG A 137 -8.49 28.23 9.37
CA ARG A 137 -7.80 29.16 8.45
C ARG A 137 -6.28 29.16 8.70
N ALA A 138 -5.52 29.23 7.61
CA ALA A 138 -4.06 29.34 7.64
C ALA A 138 -3.62 30.67 7.04
N LYS A 139 -2.33 30.98 7.21
CA LYS A 139 -1.68 32.09 6.51
C LYS A 139 -0.96 31.56 5.27
N PRO A 140 -0.81 32.36 4.20
CA PRO A 140 -0.10 31.93 2.99
C PRO A 140 1.32 31.37 3.26
N GLU A 141 2.03 31.94 4.24
CA GLU A 141 3.39 31.51 4.59
C GLU A 141 3.40 30.18 5.38
N ARG A 142 2.24 29.75 5.88
CA ARG A 142 2.09 28.52 6.66
C ARG A 142 0.85 27.73 6.24
N PRO A 143 0.76 27.30 4.96
CA PRO A 143 -0.44 26.67 4.40
C PRO A 143 -0.81 25.35 5.08
N LEU A 144 0.14 24.68 5.74
CA LEU A 144 -0.06 23.41 6.44
C LEU A 144 -0.39 23.58 7.92
N SER A 145 -0.71 24.82 8.38
CA SER A 145 -1.04 25.07 9.79
C SER A 145 -2.19 24.19 10.27
N SER A 146 -2.02 23.56 11.45
CA SER A 146 -2.94 22.62 12.10
C SER A 146 -3.05 21.24 11.43
N LEU A 147 -2.43 21.00 10.29
CA LEU A 147 -2.42 19.69 9.65
C LEU A 147 -1.52 18.72 10.42
N ARG A 148 -2.00 17.50 10.63
CA ARG A 148 -1.26 16.40 11.26
C ARG A 148 -0.79 15.45 10.16
N ILE A 149 0.52 15.37 9.94
CA ILE A 149 1.13 14.51 8.91
C ILE A 149 1.95 13.42 9.59
N ALA A 150 1.75 12.17 9.22
CA ALA A 150 2.63 11.09 9.60
C ALA A 150 3.51 10.68 8.40
N LEU A 151 4.82 10.63 8.61
CA LEU A 151 5.79 10.14 7.64
C LEU A 151 6.01 8.64 7.89
N ASP A 152 5.81 7.86 6.86
CA ASP A 152 6.06 6.42 6.83
C ASP A 152 7.24 6.12 5.88
N PRO A 153 8.49 6.17 6.38
CA PRO A 153 9.62 5.72 5.59
C PRO A 153 9.46 4.24 5.24
N GLY A 154 9.38 3.94 3.95
CA GLY A 154 9.19 2.58 3.46
C GLY A 154 10.32 1.66 3.86
N HIS A 155 10.05 0.38 3.88
CA HIS A 155 10.99 -0.70 4.21
C HIS A 155 11.70 -0.55 5.57
N LEU A 156 12.61 -1.47 5.85
CA LEU A 156 13.55 -1.41 6.95
C LEU A 156 14.96 -1.26 6.37
N GLY A 157 15.80 -0.47 6.98
CA GLY A 157 17.19 -0.31 6.55
C GLY A 157 18.17 -1.15 7.35
N GLY A 158 19.45 -0.89 7.17
CA GLY A 158 20.53 -1.53 7.92
C GLY A 158 20.53 -3.06 7.75
N LYS A 159 20.63 -3.77 8.86
CA LYS A 159 20.69 -5.25 8.87
C LYS A 159 19.46 -5.96 8.30
N TRP A 160 18.32 -5.26 8.19
CA TRP A 160 17.04 -5.81 7.73
C TRP A 160 16.88 -5.76 6.21
N ALA A 161 17.60 -4.88 5.51
CA ALA A 161 17.41 -4.60 4.10
C ALA A 161 17.62 -5.82 3.19
N LYS A 162 18.59 -6.70 3.51
CA LYS A 162 18.81 -7.96 2.78
C LYS A 162 17.63 -8.91 2.88
N MET A 163 17.06 -9.05 4.07
CA MET A 163 15.90 -9.89 4.32
C MET A 163 14.66 -9.43 3.53
N GLU A 164 14.49 -8.11 3.39
CA GLU A 164 13.39 -7.54 2.60
C GLU A 164 13.63 -7.56 1.09
N GLU A 165 14.82 -8.02 0.65
CA GLU A 165 15.26 -7.95 -0.75
C GLU A 165 15.22 -6.51 -1.30
N ARG A 166 15.53 -5.54 -0.43
CA ARG A 166 15.63 -4.11 -0.73
C ARG A 166 17.04 -3.59 -0.51
N TRP A 167 17.99 -4.35 -1.06
CA TRP A 167 19.42 -4.16 -0.89
C TRP A 167 20.13 -4.51 -2.19
N LEU A 168 21.06 -3.66 -2.60
CA LEU A 168 21.97 -3.94 -3.70
C LEU A 168 23.36 -3.36 -3.39
N HIS A 169 24.41 -3.94 -3.95
CA HIS A 169 25.78 -3.55 -3.72
C HIS A 169 26.57 -3.52 -5.01
N VAL A 170 27.17 -2.38 -5.34
CA VAL A 170 27.94 -2.16 -6.56
C VAL A 170 29.40 -1.85 -6.18
N GLY A 171 30.36 -2.62 -6.68
CA GLY A 171 31.79 -2.42 -6.43
C GLY A 171 32.15 -2.46 -4.95
N ASP A 172 33.05 -1.60 -4.52
CA ASP A 172 33.55 -1.50 -3.14
C ASP A 172 32.81 -0.45 -2.30
N GLY A 173 31.75 0.18 -2.84
CA GLY A 173 30.97 1.21 -2.17
C GLY A 173 30.11 0.70 -1.02
N ALA A 174 29.38 1.59 -0.35
CA ALA A 174 28.37 1.18 0.63
C ALA A 174 27.15 0.60 -0.09
N PRO A 175 26.46 -0.41 0.49
CA PRO A 175 25.27 -0.95 -0.12
C PRO A 175 24.15 0.09 -0.16
N VAL A 176 23.38 0.10 -1.24
CA VAL A 176 22.13 0.85 -1.35
C VAL A 176 21.03 0.07 -0.66
N GLN A 177 20.34 0.72 0.26
CA GLN A 177 19.30 0.11 1.10
C GLN A 177 18.09 1.03 1.12
N GLU A 178 16.98 0.62 0.52
CA GLU A 178 15.80 1.48 0.38
C GLU A 178 15.32 2.06 1.71
N GLY A 179 15.29 1.25 2.76
CA GLY A 179 14.86 1.70 4.09
C GLY A 179 15.73 2.81 4.71
N ASP A 180 17.03 2.87 4.37
CA ASP A 180 17.93 3.96 4.78
C ASP A 180 17.65 5.23 3.97
N LEU A 181 17.47 5.08 2.65
CA LEU A 181 17.18 6.20 1.76
C LEU A 181 15.87 6.90 2.17
N THR A 182 14.82 6.14 2.36
CA THR A 182 13.48 6.66 2.72
C THR A 182 13.48 7.35 4.09
N LEU A 183 14.24 6.82 5.05
CA LEU A 183 14.42 7.45 6.35
C LEU A 183 15.22 8.75 6.24
N GLY A 184 16.22 8.81 5.37
CA GLY A 184 16.98 10.03 5.04
C GLY A 184 16.06 11.11 4.50
N VAL A 185 15.25 10.80 3.49
CA VAL A 185 14.25 11.73 2.93
C VAL A 185 13.28 12.20 4.00
N ALA A 186 12.73 11.31 4.84
CA ALA A 186 11.80 11.69 5.89
C ALA A 186 12.40 12.68 6.90
N ARG A 187 13.68 12.49 7.24
CA ARG A 187 14.42 13.41 8.14
C ARG A 187 14.58 14.80 7.55
N LEU A 188 14.77 14.92 6.25
CA LEU A 188 14.85 16.20 5.54
C LEU A 188 13.48 16.82 5.30
N LEU A 189 12.47 16.03 5.02
CA LEU A 189 11.10 16.48 4.78
C LEU A 189 10.44 17.04 6.06
N ALA A 190 10.64 16.40 7.20
CA ALA A 190 9.97 16.76 8.44
C ALA A 190 10.19 18.23 8.87
N PRO A 191 11.41 18.82 8.89
CA PRO A 191 11.60 20.23 9.21
C PRO A 191 10.96 21.17 8.19
N ARG A 192 10.93 20.80 6.88
CA ARG A 192 10.27 21.58 5.82
C ARG A 192 8.76 21.69 6.08
N LEU A 193 8.11 20.57 6.36
CA LEU A 193 6.68 20.53 6.67
C LEU A 193 6.34 21.29 7.96
N ARG A 194 7.22 21.21 8.99
CA ARG A 194 7.04 21.99 10.23
C ARG A 194 7.18 23.50 9.99
N LYS A 195 8.11 23.92 9.14
CA LYS A 195 8.25 25.33 8.73
C LYS A 195 6.97 25.83 8.04
N LEU A 196 6.34 25.00 7.21
CA LEU A 196 5.06 25.27 6.56
C LEU A 196 3.85 25.19 7.53
N GLY A 197 4.05 24.80 8.78
CA GLY A 197 3.04 24.84 9.85
C GLY A 197 2.46 23.49 10.25
N ALA A 198 2.85 22.38 9.64
CA ALA A 198 2.36 21.06 9.98
C ALA A 198 2.88 20.55 11.34
N ARG A 199 2.07 19.71 11.98
CA ARG A 199 2.51 18.82 13.06
C ARG A 199 2.92 17.48 12.44
N VAL A 200 4.22 17.17 12.52
CA VAL A 200 4.81 16.00 11.85
C VAL A 200 5.17 14.92 12.85
N PHE A 201 4.73 13.71 12.58
CA PHE A 201 5.04 12.47 13.28
C PHE A 201 5.86 11.55 12.38
N PHE A 202 6.68 10.69 13.00
CA PHE A 202 7.32 9.57 12.32
C PHE A 202 6.63 8.28 12.74
N ILE A 203 6.26 7.44 11.77
CA ILE A 203 5.78 6.08 12.02
C ILE A 203 6.98 5.20 12.36
N ARG A 204 8.08 5.36 11.62
CA ARG A 204 9.38 4.76 11.87
C ARG A 204 10.44 5.86 11.89
N SER A 205 11.26 5.94 12.94
CA SER A 205 12.31 6.95 13.12
C SER A 205 13.74 6.40 13.11
N SER A 206 13.89 5.08 13.02
CA SER A 206 15.15 4.34 12.94
C SER A 206 15.02 3.16 11.98
N ASN A 207 16.09 2.41 11.77
CA ASN A 207 16.07 1.19 10.95
C ASN A 207 15.47 -0.02 11.67
N GLU A 208 15.15 0.10 12.95
CA GLU A 208 14.50 -0.98 13.68
C GLU A 208 12.99 -1.05 13.35
N PRO A 209 12.42 -2.26 13.27
CA PRO A 209 11.00 -2.46 13.02
C PRO A 209 10.13 -1.91 14.15
N VAL A 210 8.95 -1.42 13.79
CA VAL A 210 7.93 -0.93 14.74
C VAL A 210 7.25 -2.08 15.47
N THR A 211 7.14 -3.24 14.80
CA THR A 211 6.64 -4.46 15.44
C THR A 211 7.67 -5.04 16.42
N ALA A 212 7.18 -5.56 17.54
CA ALA A 212 8.00 -6.34 18.47
C ALA A 212 8.25 -7.78 18.00
N LYS A 213 7.52 -8.23 16.96
CA LYS A 213 7.67 -9.55 16.37
C LYS A 213 8.99 -9.67 15.59
N ARG A 214 9.44 -10.91 15.39
CA ARG A 214 10.61 -11.26 14.60
C ARG A 214 10.26 -12.44 13.68
N PRO A 215 11.06 -12.74 12.63
CA PRO A 215 10.78 -13.86 11.74
C PRO A 215 10.51 -15.17 12.48
N ASP A 216 11.27 -15.46 13.52
CA ASP A 216 11.13 -16.71 14.31
C ASP A 216 9.75 -16.87 14.96
N ASP A 217 9.06 -15.77 15.27
CA ASP A 217 7.69 -15.81 15.79
C ASP A 217 6.68 -16.39 14.80
N PHE A 218 7.06 -16.52 13.54
CA PHE A 218 6.17 -16.92 12.44
C PHE A 218 6.48 -18.29 11.83
N GLN A 219 7.52 -19.00 12.29
CA GLN A 219 7.94 -20.27 11.69
C GLN A 219 6.83 -21.32 11.64
N GLU A 220 6.05 -21.45 12.69
CA GLU A 220 4.95 -22.43 12.74
C GLU A 220 3.81 -22.04 11.77
N LEU A 221 3.50 -20.73 11.66
CA LEU A 221 2.52 -20.24 10.69
C LEU A 221 3.02 -20.40 9.26
N ALA A 222 4.30 -20.09 9.01
CA ALA A 222 4.96 -20.27 7.72
C ALA A 222 4.89 -21.73 7.26
N ARG A 223 5.22 -22.67 8.15
CA ARG A 223 5.10 -24.12 7.88
C ARG A 223 3.68 -24.49 7.45
N LYS A 224 2.67 -24.04 8.19
CA LYS A 224 1.26 -24.33 7.89
C LYS A 224 0.84 -23.77 6.53
N ILE A 225 1.29 -22.55 6.20
CA ILE A 225 1.02 -21.92 4.91
C ILE A 225 1.64 -22.73 3.79
N LEU A 226 2.90 -23.10 3.90
CA LEU A 226 3.63 -23.89 2.89
C LEU A 226 3.00 -25.25 2.66
N ILE A 227 2.64 -25.99 3.72
CA ILE A 227 1.96 -27.29 3.62
C ILE A 227 0.62 -27.12 2.89
N LYS A 228 -0.16 -26.08 3.25
CA LYS A 228 -1.45 -25.79 2.60
C LYS A 228 -1.27 -25.43 1.12
N ASN A 229 -0.13 -24.83 0.74
CA ASN A 229 0.22 -24.47 -0.64
C ASN A 229 0.88 -25.61 -1.43
N GLY A 230 0.83 -26.83 -0.94
CA GLY A 230 1.32 -27.99 -1.68
C GLY A 230 2.80 -28.30 -1.46
N VAL A 231 3.44 -27.74 -0.44
CA VAL A 231 4.79 -28.09 -0.02
C VAL A 231 4.71 -28.94 1.26
N PRO A 232 4.55 -30.27 1.18
CA PRO A 232 4.21 -31.10 2.34
C PRO A 232 5.33 -31.23 3.36
N GLN A 233 6.59 -31.05 2.93
CA GLN A 233 7.78 -31.11 3.77
C GLN A 233 8.69 -29.91 3.49
N PRO A 234 8.29 -28.68 3.91
CA PRO A 234 9.05 -27.49 3.60
C PRO A 234 10.40 -27.52 4.33
N ARG A 235 11.46 -27.17 3.61
CA ARG A 235 12.80 -26.97 4.21
C ARG A 235 12.76 -25.84 5.23
N VAL A 236 13.65 -25.88 6.22
CA VAL A 236 13.73 -24.83 7.22
C VAL A 236 14.42 -23.59 6.64
N ASP A 237 15.61 -23.77 6.08
CA ASP A 237 16.48 -22.69 5.64
C ASP A 237 16.68 -22.66 4.12
N VAL A 238 17.06 -21.48 3.64
CA VAL A 238 17.55 -21.23 2.27
C VAL A 238 18.97 -21.79 2.18
N LEU A 239 19.30 -22.51 1.09
CA LEU A 239 20.62 -23.13 0.90
C LEU A 239 21.69 -22.10 0.56
N ASP A 240 21.37 -21.17 -0.33
CA ASP A 240 22.24 -20.08 -0.75
C ASP A 240 21.38 -18.91 -1.28
N PRO A 241 21.96 -17.73 -1.55
CA PRO A 241 21.20 -16.55 -2.05
C PRO A 241 20.45 -16.78 -3.36
N ASN A 242 20.93 -17.71 -4.21
CA ASN A 242 20.36 -18.02 -5.51
C ASN A 242 19.53 -19.32 -5.49
N ASP A 243 19.14 -19.81 -4.32
CA ASP A 243 18.31 -21.01 -4.15
C ASP A 243 16.98 -20.83 -4.91
N PRO A 244 16.72 -21.61 -5.98
CA PRO A 244 15.50 -21.46 -6.79
C PRO A 244 14.22 -21.81 -6.03
N GLU A 245 14.34 -22.54 -4.92
CA GLU A 245 13.22 -22.91 -4.06
C GLU A 245 13.17 -22.11 -2.75
N LYS A 246 13.91 -21.00 -2.64
CA LYS A 246 13.96 -20.18 -1.41
C LYS A 246 12.56 -19.81 -0.89
N GLU A 247 11.63 -19.53 -1.80
CA GLU A 247 10.25 -19.15 -1.48
C GLU A 247 9.42 -20.26 -0.84
N GLN A 248 9.87 -21.51 -1.00
CA GLN A 248 9.25 -22.70 -0.40
C GLN A 248 9.89 -23.06 0.96
N THR A 249 10.74 -22.20 1.50
CA THR A 249 11.37 -22.42 2.82
C THR A 249 10.58 -21.72 3.94
N ILE A 250 10.64 -22.33 5.12
CA ILE A 250 10.01 -21.75 6.32
C ILE A 250 10.63 -20.41 6.66
N ARG A 251 11.93 -20.28 6.49
CA ARG A 251 12.66 -19.03 6.76
C ARG A 251 12.15 -17.89 5.91
N TRP A 252 12.16 -18.04 4.57
CA TRP A 252 11.69 -16.98 3.66
C TRP A 252 10.22 -16.60 3.93
N GLN A 253 9.35 -17.61 4.08
CA GLN A 253 7.95 -17.36 4.39
C GLN A 253 7.77 -16.67 5.76
N SER A 254 8.58 -16.97 6.76
CA SER A 254 8.57 -16.30 8.07
C SER A 254 9.02 -14.85 7.97
N GLU A 255 10.02 -14.56 7.15
CA GLU A 255 10.51 -13.22 6.87
C GLU A 255 9.43 -12.39 6.19
N ILE A 256 8.75 -12.93 5.16
CA ILE A 256 7.58 -12.28 4.52
C ILE A 256 6.48 -11.98 5.54
N LEU A 257 6.11 -12.92 6.40
CA LEU A 257 5.11 -12.71 7.44
C LEU A 257 5.50 -11.59 8.43
N PHE A 258 6.78 -11.49 8.71
CA PHE A 258 7.30 -10.45 9.58
C PHE A 258 7.23 -9.07 8.92
N TYR A 259 7.91 -8.85 7.78
CA TYR A 259 8.06 -7.50 7.27
C TYR A 259 6.89 -7.00 6.41
N ARG A 260 6.27 -7.87 5.57
CA ARG A 260 5.13 -7.46 4.72
C ARG A 260 3.81 -7.38 5.49
N TYR A 261 3.61 -8.22 6.51
CA TYR A 261 2.33 -8.28 7.20
C TYR A 261 2.39 -7.72 8.62
N SER A 262 3.24 -8.27 9.49
CA SER A 262 3.27 -7.88 10.90
C SER A 262 3.76 -6.45 11.09
N GLU A 263 4.81 -6.06 10.39
CA GLU A 263 5.37 -4.70 10.46
C GLU A 263 4.35 -3.66 9.95
N ILE A 264 3.76 -3.86 8.76
CA ILE A 264 2.80 -2.92 8.18
C ILE A 264 1.54 -2.83 9.04
N ARG A 265 1.02 -3.96 9.54
CA ARG A 265 -0.13 -3.95 10.48
C ARG A 265 0.19 -3.23 11.79
N ARG A 266 1.42 -3.35 12.28
CA ARG A 266 1.85 -2.62 13.48
C ARG A 266 1.97 -1.12 13.22
N ARG A 267 2.50 -0.70 12.08
CA ARG A 267 2.50 0.70 11.63
C ARG A 267 1.08 1.25 11.55
N ALA A 268 0.16 0.47 10.96
CA ALA A 268 -1.26 0.84 10.90
C ALA A 268 -1.91 0.99 12.28
N ALA A 269 -1.59 0.12 13.23
CA ALA A 269 -2.08 0.26 14.60
C ALA A 269 -1.58 1.57 15.26
N LEU A 270 -0.32 1.95 15.01
CA LEU A 270 0.23 3.22 15.48
C LEU A 270 -0.51 4.42 14.86
N VAL A 271 -0.68 4.42 13.54
CA VAL A 271 -1.41 5.47 12.80
C VAL A 271 -2.84 5.59 13.29
N ASN A 272 -3.57 4.47 13.31
CA ASN A 272 -5.01 4.45 13.52
C ASN A 272 -5.46 4.67 14.98
N PHE A 273 -4.59 4.32 15.96
CA PHE A 273 -4.98 4.32 17.38
C PHE A 273 -4.13 5.21 18.28
N LYS A 274 -3.01 5.75 17.77
CA LYS A 274 -2.15 6.64 18.57
C LYS A 274 -1.91 8.01 17.93
N LEU A 275 -1.56 8.06 16.65
CA LEU A 275 -1.15 9.29 15.98
C LEU A 275 -2.35 10.08 15.45
N HIS A 276 -3.37 9.39 14.92
CA HIS A 276 -4.55 9.98 14.30
C HIS A 276 -4.18 11.13 13.33
N PRO A 277 -3.31 10.91 12.33
CA PRO A 277 -2.94 11.95 11.38
C PRO A 277 -4.10 12.29 10.44
N ASP A 278 -4.01 13.45 9.80
CA ASP A 278 -4.92 13.82 8.71
C ASP A 278 -4.44 13.27 7.38
N LEU A 279 -3.12 12.98 7.27
CA LEU A 279 -2.45 12.45 6.09
C LEU A 279 -1.29 11.55 6.50
N VAL A 280 -1.10 10.44 5.78
CA VAL A 280 0.13 9.65 5.79
C VAL A 280 0.86 9.83 4.46
N LEU A 281 2.15 10.07 4.51
CA LEU A 281 3.06 10.05 3.36
C LEU A 281 3.92 8.79 3.47
N CYS A 282 3.70 7.82 2.61
CA CYS A 282 4.59 6.68 2.43
C CYS A 282 5.69 7.09 1.45
N LEU A 283 6.93 7.03 1.91
CA LEU A 283 8.10 7.44 1.13
C LEU A 283 8.87 6.20 0.68
N HIS A 284 9.04 6.04 -0.61
CA HIS A 284 9.72 4.91 -1.23
C HIS A 284 10.68 5.38 -2.33
N PHE A 285 11.49 4.47 -2.80
CA PHE A 285 12.23 4.54 -4.05
C PHE A 285 11.83 3.35 -4.89
N ASN A 286 11.66 3.56 -6.18
CA ASN A 286 11.39 2.46 -7.10
C ASN A 286 12.66 1.67 -7.44
N ALA A 287 12.49 0.52 -8.05
CA ALA A 287 13.56 -0.31 -8.57
C ALA A 287 13.06 -1.13 -9.76
N GLU A 288 13.94 -1.34 -10.72
CA GLU A 288 13.75 -2.32 -11.78
C GLU A 288 14.51 -3.61 -11.44
N GLY A 289 14.28 -4.69 -12.18
CA GLY A 289 14.98 -5.94 -11.96
C GLY A 289 16.50 -5.77 -12.09
N TRP A 290 17.24 -6.06 -11.04
CA TRP A 290 18.71 -5.88 -10.98
C TRP A 290 19.51 -7.17 -11.04
N GLY A 291 18.87 -8.34 -11.08
CA GLY A 291 19.55 -9.64 -11.04
C GLY A 291 20.19 -9.96 -9.69
N ASP A 292 21.46 -10.35 -9.68
CA ASP A 292 22.19 -10.63 -8.43
C ASP A 292 22.42 -9.34 -7.63
N PRO A 293 21.92 -9.22 -6.40
CA PRO A 293 22.11 -8.03 -5.58
C PRO A 293 23.57 -7.74 -5.18
N ASN A 294 24.49 -8.71 -5.30
CA ASN A 294 25.92 -8.50 -5.08
C ASN A 294 26.66 -8.05 -6.35
N SER A 295 26.04 -8.17 -7.49
CA SER A 295 26.53 -7.71 -8.80
C SER A 295 25.36 -7.23 -9.65
N PRO A 296 24.65 -6.18 -9.20
CA PRO A 296 23.41 -5.75 -9.82
C PRO A 296 23.64 -5.12 -11.18
N THR A 297 22.69 -5.32 -12.09
CA THR A 297 22.66 -4.58 -13.36
C THR A 297 22.13 -3.17 -13.09
N LEU A 298 22.95 -2.17 -13.44
CA LEU A 298 22.50 -0.78 -13.48
C LEU A 298 21.89 -0.47 -14.85
N LEU A 299 20.82 0.34 -14.85
CA LEU A 299 19.99 0.67 -15.99
C LEU A 299 20.03 2.18 -16.29
N ASP A 300 19.66 2.56 -17.52
CA ASP A 300 19.52 3.99 -17.87
C ASP A 300 18.09 4.52 -17.67
N THR A 301 17.15 3.65 -17.30
CA THR A 301 15.76 4.03 -17.02
C THR A 301 15.62 4.73 -15.69
N ASN A 302 14.81 5.77 -15.65
CA ASN A 302 14.42 6.45 -14.42
C ASN A 302 13.02 7.06 -14.60
N HIS A 303 12.19 7.03 -13.60
CA HIS A 303 10.80 7.48 -13.67
C HIS A 303 10.23 7.78 -12.28
N LEU A 304 9.03 8.30 -12.25
CA LEU A 304 8.31 8.55 -11.01
C LEU A 304 6.83 8.16 -11.16
N HIS A 305 6.23 7.71 -10.08
CA HIS A 305 4.79 7.60 -9.94
C HIS A 305 4.35 7.72 -8.48
N LEU A 306 3.08 7.98 -8.29
CA LEU A 306 2.46 8.01 -6.97
C LEU A 306 1.29 7.04 -6.96
N LEU A 307 1.03 6.47 -5.77
CA LEU A 307 -0.06 5.53 -5.59
C LEU A 307 -1.07 6.03 -4.58
N VAL A 308 -2.34 5.80 -4.89
CA VAL A 308 -3.49 5.92 -3.98
C VAL A 308 -4.18 4.57 -3.88
N ASN A 309 -5.03 4.39 -2.87
CA ASN A 309 -5.73 3.11 -2.72
C ASN A 309 -6.80 2.90 -3.80
N GLY A 310 -6.86 1.70 -4.38
CA GLY A 310 -7.84 1.29 -5.39
C GLY A 310 -7.37 0.09 -6.20
N SER A 311 -8.00 -0.19 -7.31
CA SER A 311 -7.68 -1.27 -8.25
C SER A 311 -7.47 -2.62 -7.57
N TYR A 312 -8.49 -3.06 -6.84
CA TYR A 312 -8.49 -4.36 -6.19
C TYR A 312 -8.68 -5.48 -7.22
N LEU A 313 -8.06 -6.63 -6.94
CA LEU A 313 -8.33 -7.87 -7.67
C LEU A 313 -9.54 -8.60 -7.07
N GLU A 314 -10.20 -9.42 -7.88
CA GLU A 314 -11.34 -10.20 -7.43
C GLU A 314 -10.99 -11.15 -6.28
N ASP A 315 -9.87 -11.85 -6.40
CA ASP A 315 -9.36 -12.79 -5.41
C ASP A 315 -8.94 -12.13 -4.08
N GLU A 316 -8.46 -10.89 -4.10
CA GLU A 316 -8.23 -10.10 -2.89
C GLU A 316 -9.53 -9.85 -2.14
N LEU A 317 -10.61 -9.51 -2.86
CA LEU A 317 -11.92 -9.25 -2.28
C LEU A 317 -12.71 -10.52 -1.90
N GLU A 318 -12.19 -11.69 -2.17
CA GLU A 318 -12.68 -12.91 -1.56
C GLU A 318 -12.46 -12.98 -0.05
N PHE A 319 -11.44 -12.28 0.46
CA PHE A 319 -11.20 -12.16 1.90
C PHE A 319 -12.16 -11.14 2.52
N ASP A 320 -12.86 -11.57 3.56
CA ASP A 320 -13.89 -10.74 4.23
C ASP A 320 -13.31 -9.47 4.86
N ASP A 321 -12.09 -9.54 5.39
CA ASP A 321 -11.40 -8.38 5.98
C ASP A 321 -10.93 -7.38 4.90
N GLU A 322 -10.46 -7.86 3.75
CA GLU A 322 -10.03 -6.98 2.66
C GLU A 322 -11.22 -6.26 2.04
N ARG A 323 -12.31 -6.99 1.79
CA ARG A 323 -13.57 -6.41 1.31
C ARG A 323 -14.13 -5.38 2.30
N PHE A 324 -14.09 -5.67 3.60
CA PHE A 324 -14.48 -4.71 4.64
C PHE A 324 -13.61 -3.46 4.65
N GLU A 325 -12.30 -3.63 4.56
CA GLU A 325 -11.34 -2.51 4.55
C GLU A 325 -11.56 -1.63 3.32
N MET A 326 -11.75 -2.22 2.13
CA MET A 326 -12.07 -1.50 0.90
C MET A 326 -13.36 -0.67 1.07
N VAL A 327 -14.46 -1.31 1.47
CA VAL A 327 -15.75 -0.62 1.63
C VAL A 327 -15.66 0.51 2.65
N ARG A 328 -15.02 0.26 3.80
CA ARG A 328 -14.85 1.29 4.83
C ARG A 328 -14.01 2.45 4.31
N ARG A 329 -12.97 2.19 3.53
CA ARG A 329 -12.11 3.22 2.96
C ARG A 329 -12.88 4.08 1.96
N LEU A 330 -13.65 3.45 1.05
CA LEU A 330 -14.56 4.13 0.14
C LEU A 330 -15.52 5.03 0.90
N LEU A 331 -16.23 4.49 1.90
CA LEU A 331 -17.24 5.22 2.67
C LEU A 331 -16.64 6.35 3.53
N SER A 332 -15.37 6.25 3.94
CA SER A 332 -14.66 7.35 4.60
C SER A 332 -14.35 8.51 3.65
N ARG A 333 -14.52 8.31 2.34
CA ARG A 333 -14.23 9.26 1.26
C ARG A 333 -12.77 9.73 1.26
N ALA A 334 -11.85 8.85 1.68
CA ALA A 334 -10.42 9.17 1.71
C ALA A 334 -9.87 9.51 0.31
N TYR A 335 -10.35 8.82 -0.73
CA TYR A 335 -9.95 9.03 -2.11
C TYR A 335 -10.19 10.48 -2.59
N ASN A 336 -11.25 11.14 -2.10
CA ASN A 336 -11.57 12.52 -2.46
C ASN A 336 -10.50 13.53 -1.98
N GLU A 337 -9.74 13.17 -0.96
CA GLU A 337 -8.58 13.95 -0.50
C GLU A 337 -7.28 13.45 -1.13
N GLU A 338 -7.12 12.12 -1.28
CA GLU A 338 -5.90 11.47 -1.78
C GLU A 338 -5.59 11.86 -3.22
N LEU A 339 -6.57 11.74 -4.11
CA LEU A 339 -6.33 11.95 -5.53
C LEU A 339 -5.86 13.37 -5.86
N PRO A 340 -6.58 14.44 -5.49
CA PRO A 340 -6.15 15.81 -5.82
C PRO A 340 -4.82 16.17 -5.13
N LEU A 341 -4.57 15.63 -3.93
CA LEU A 341 -3.31 15.80 -3.24
C LEU A 341 -2.16 15.09 -3.96
N ALA A 342 -2.34 13.81 -4.33
CA ALA A 342 -1.35 13.03 -5.08
C ALA A 342 -1.04 13.68 -6.43
N ASP A 343 -2.05 14.15 -7.17
CA ASP A 343 -1.86 14.88 -8.43
C ASP A 343 -1.00 16.15 -8.26
N MET A 344 -1.20 16.90 -7.18
CA MET A 344 -0.43 18.12 -6.93
C MET A 344 1.01 17.80 -6.54
N VAL A 345 1.21 16.81 -5.66
CA VAL A 345 2.56 16.33 -5.29
C VAL A 345 3.28 15.78 -6.53
N ALA A 346 2.61 14.98 -7.35
CA ALA A 346 3.18 14.43 -8.58
C ALA A 346 3.62 15.52 -9.56
N LYS A 347 2.82 16.57 -9.74
CA LYS A 347 3.19 17.73 -10.59
C LYS A 347 4.41 18.48 -10.06
N ALA A 348 4.48 18.69 -8.75
CA ALA A 348 5.64 19.32 -8.11
C ALA A 348 6.90 18.46 -8.27
N MET A 349 6.78 17.14 -8.04
CA MET A 349 7.89 16.20 -8.24
C MET A 349 8.33 16.16 -9.70
N ALA A 350 7.42 16.01 -10.64
CA ALA A 350 7.75 15.99 -12.08
C ALA A 350 8.43 17.28 -12.54
N LYS A 351 7.99 18.44 -12.02
CA LYS A 351 8.62 19.74 -12.31
C LYS A 351 10.04 19.82 -11.79
N GLU A 352 10.30 19.36 -10.57
CA GLU A 352 11.63 19.47 -9.94
C GLU A 352 12.59 18.42 -10.48
N THR A 353 12.14 17.18 -10.65
CA THR A 353 13.00 16.05 -11.06
C THR A 353 13.12 15.89 -12.56
N GLN A 354 12.19 16.43 -13.35
CA GLN A 354 12.06 16.23 -14.80
C GLN A 354 11.92 14.74 -15.21
N LEU A 355 11.53 13.87 -14.28
CA LEU A 355 11.35 12.45 -14.54
C LEU A 355 10.05 12.19 -15.33
N PRO A 356 10.06 11.25 -16.27
CA PRO A 356 8.86 10.81 -16.96
C PRO A 356 7.96 10.00 -15.99
N PRO A 357 6.66 9.86 -16.31
CA PRO A 357 5.80 8.95 -15.58
C PRO A 357 6.25 7.49 -15.78
N TYR A 358 6.06 6.66 -14.75
CA TYR A 358 6.15 5.23 -14.90
C TYR A 358 4.93 4.70 -15.68
N GLU A 359 5.17 3.85 -16.65
CA GLU A 359 4.09 3.18 -17.38
C GLU A 359 4.07 1.69 -16.98
N TYR A 360 3.01 1.28 -16.31
CA TYR A 360 2.86 -0.12 -15.91
C TYR A 360 2.69 -1.02 -17.14
N PRO A 361 3.42 -2.14 -17.22
CA PRO A 361 3.35 -3.06 -18.35
C PRO A 361 2.00 -3.79 -18.45
N THR A 362 1.25 -3.83 -17.35
CA THR A 362 -0.10 -4.40 -17.27
C THR A 362 -1.00 -3.53 -16.41
N THR A 363 -2.28 -3.47 -16.75
CA THR A 363 -3.32 -2.77 -15.99
C THR A 363 -4.07 -3.68 -15.01
N LEU A 364 -3.68 -4.94 -14.88
CA LEU A 364 -4.40 -5.90 -14.02
C LEU A 364 -4.41 -5.48 -12.55
N THR A 365 -3.30 -4.94 -12.03
CA THR A 365 -3.16 -4.58 -10.62
C THR A 365 -3.22 -3.08 -10.36
N THR A 366 -3.32 -2.27 -11.43
CA THR A 366 -3.25 -0.80 -11.33
C THR A 366 -4.21 -0.15 -12.31
N THR A 367 -4.72 1.00 -11.92
CA THR A 367 -5.54 1.86 -12.78
C THR A 367 -4.99 3.27 -12.75
N LYS A 368 -4.68 3.85 -13.91
CA LYS A 368 -4.25 5.25 -14.01
C LYS A 368 -5.41 6.17 -13.61
N VAL A 369 -5.16 7.07 -12.68
CA VAL A 369 -6.18 7.98 -12.13
C VAL A 369 -5.66 9.41 -12.09
N GLY A 370 -6.58 10.38 -11.92
CA GLY A 370 -6.23 11.79 -11.86
C GLY A 370 -5.87 12.41 -13.21
N THR A 371 -5.23 13.56 -13.18
CA THR A 371 -4.98 14.40 -14.37
C THR A 371 -3.49 14.64 -14.64
N SER A 372 -2.61 14.32 -13.70
CA SER A 372 -1.16 14.54 -13.84
C SER A 372 -0.50 13.55 -14.81
N GLY A 373 -1.08 12.36 -14.97
CA GLY A 373 -0.46 11.25 -15.69
C GLY A 373 0.51 10.40 -14.87
N TYR A 374 0.76 10.76 -13.61
CA TYR A 374 1.70 10.12 -12.70
C TYR A 374 1.05 9.33 -11.55
N VAL A 375 -0.28 9.40 -11.40
CA VAL A 375 -0.98 8.79 -10.26
C VAL A 375 -1.72 7.54 -10.70
N TYR A 376 -1.55 6.48 -9.89
CA TYR A 376 -2.22 5.20 -10.10
C TYR A 376 -2.98 4.80 -8.84
N ALA A 377 -4.14 4.20 -9.02
CA ALA A 377 -4.82 3.44 -7.98
C ALA A 377 -4.23 2.03 -7.91
N ARG A 378 -3.84 1.59 -6.71
CA ARG A 378 -3.30 0.25 -6.45
C ARG A 378 -3.66 -0.20 -5.03
N ASN A 379 -4.06 -1.49 -4.90
CA ASN A 379 -4.28 -2.08 -3.59
C ASN A 379 -2.93 -2.50 -2.98
N LEU A 380 -2.47 -1.75 -2.00
CA LEU A 380 -1.34 -2.11 -1.14
C LEU A 380 -1.81 -2.21 0.30
N LEU A 381 -1.22 -3.12 1.09
CA LEU A 381 -1.62 -3.29 2.48
C LEU A 381 -1.56 -1.96 3.27
N ALA A 382 -0.51 -1.16 3.11
CA ALA A 382 -0.38 0.14 3.77
C ALA A 382 -1.49 1.11 3.35
N THR A 383 -1.73 1.27 2.04
CA THR A 383 -2.77 2.19 1.54
C THR A 383 -4.19 1.73 1.94
N ARG A 384 -4.41 0.42 2.11
CA ARG A 384 -5.69 -0.15 2.49
C ARG A 384 -6.01 0.03 3.98
N ILE A 385 -5.06 -0.29 4.88
CA ILE A 385 -5.38 -0.40 6.31
C ILE A 385 -5.14 0.87 7.13
N TYR A 386 -4.49 1.90 6.59
CA TYR A 386 -4.44 3.22 7.24
C TYR A 386 -5.79 3.92 7.10
N ARG A 387 -6.35 4.40 8.21
CA ARG A 387 -7.73 4.95 8.28
C ARG A 387 -7.80 6.45 8.03
N CYS A 388 -6.85 6.99 7.30
CA CYS A 388 -6.78 8.38 6.86
C CYS A 388 -6.29 8.40 5.41
N PRO A 389 -6.32 9.55 4.71
CA PRO A 389 -5.71 9.70 3.41
C PRO A 389 -4.25 9.26 3.40
N VAL A 390 -3.84 8.57 2.33
CA VAL A 390 -2.48 8.07 2.11
C VAL A 390 -2.02 8.46 0.73
N VAL A 391 -0.86 9.09 0.63
CA VAL A 391 -0.14 9.27 -0.63
C VAL A 391 1.16 8.48 -0.55
N TYR A 392 1.35 7.61 -1.52
CA TYR A 392 2.49 6.72 -1.60
C TYR A 392 3.38 7.21 -2.75
N CYS A 393 4.58 7.66 -2.44
CA CYS A 393 5.51 8.26 -3.38
C CYS A 393 6.57 7.25 -3.79
N GLU A 394 6.73 7.02 -5.08
CA GLU A 394 7.67 6.09 -5.71
C GLU A 394 8.48 6.80 -6.81
N PRO A 395 9.29 7.82 -6.51
CA PRO A 395 10.20 8.39 -7.48
C PRO A 395 11.49 7.57 -7.54
N TYR A 396 12.24 7.76 -8.60
CA TYR A 396 13.59 7.26 -8.84
C TYR A 396 13.70 5.73 -8.89
N VAL A 397 14.51 5.24 -9.78
CA VAL A 397 14.89 3.83 -9.88
C VAL A 397 16.25 3.64 -9.22
N MET A 398 16.31 2.98 -8.06
CA MET A 398 17.54 2.86 -7.25
C MET A 398 18.72 2.28 -8.00
N ASN A 399 18.47 1.35 -8.94
CA ASN A 399 19.48 0.76 -9.80
C ASN A 399 19.59 1.44 -11.17
N SER A 400 19.11 2.68 -11.32
CA SER A 400 19.47 3.52 -12.45
C SER A 400 20.90 4.06 -12.28
N ASN A 401 21.70 4.12 -13.36
CA ASN A 401 23.05 4.67 -13.35
C ASN A 401 23.10 6.08 -12.74
N ASP A 402 22.16 6.94 -13.15
CA ASP A 402 22.06 8.31 -12.64
C ASP A 402 21.68 8.35 -11.16
N VAL A 403 20.66 7.60 -10.77
CA VAL A 403 20.17 7.57 -9.37
C VAL A 403 21.22 6.97 -8.44
N PHE A 404 21.87 5.88 -8.86
CA PHE A 404 22.93 5.25 -8.09
C PHE A 404 24.07 6.24 -7.78
N ALA A 405 24.57 6.94 -8.80
CA ALA A 405 25.62 7.95 -8.60
C ALA A 405 25.18 9.10 -7.68
N ARG A 406 23.90 9.50 -7.73
CA ARG A 406 23.34 10.51 -6.83
C ARG A 406 23.19 10.01 -5.39
N ILE A 407 22.87 8.73 -5.22
CA ILE A 407 22.83 8.08 -3.88
C ILE A 407 24.24 8.03 -3.30
N GLU A 408 25.26 7.62 -4.08
CA GLU A 408 26.65 7.61 -3.64
C GLU A 408 27.19 9.00 -3.29
N ALA A 409 26.73 10.05 -3.98
CA ALA A 409 27.09 11.42 -3.65
C ALA A 409 26.57 11.84 -2.26
N GLY A 410 25.62 11.11 -1.72
CA GLY A 410 25.03 11.33 -0.40
C GLY A 410 24.13 12.56 -0.31
N ASP A 411 23.82 12.98 0.92
CA ASP A 411 23.14 14.23 1.19
C ASP A 411 24.16 15.37 1.30
N TYR A 412 23.86 16.52 0.67
CA TYR A 412 24.68 17.72 0.68
C TYR A 412 23.82 18.98 0.51
N GLU A 413 24.33 20.10 0.98
CA GLU A 413 23.70 21.41 0.78
C GLU A 413 24.14 22.03 -0.55
N GLY A 414 23.23 22.82 -1.15
CA GLY A 414 23.46 23.54 -2.39
C GLY A 414 23.47 22.63 -3.62
N MET A 415 24.28 23.03 -4.61
CA MET A 415 24.44 22.33 -5.89
C MET A 415 25.80 21.63 -5.93
N ARG A 416 25.86 20.45 -6.51
CA ARG A 416 27.10 19.69 -6.75
C ARG A 416 27.07 19.09 -8.14
N ASN A 417 28.21 19.03 -8.79
CA ASN A 417 28.35 18.31 -10.03
C ASN A 417 28.33 16.79 -9.76
N VAL A 418 27.32 16.11 -10.30
CA VAL A 418 27.19 14.65 -10.27
C VAL A 418 27.01 14.19 -11.72
N ASN A 419 27.94 13.40 -12.23
CA ASN A 419 27.97 12.92 -13.62
C ASN A 419 27.88 14.05 -14.66
N GLY A 420 28.58 15.18 -14.42
CA GLY A 420 28.62 16.30 -15.34
C GLY A 420 27.42 17.26 -15.25
N VAL A 421 26.49 17.03 -14.34
CA VAL A 421 25.30 17.87 -14.15
C VAL A 421 25.28 18.47 -12.74
N GLU A 422 25.11 19.81 -12.67
CA GLU A 422 24.91 20.54 -11.41
C GLU A 422 23.49 20.26 -10.88
N ARG A 423 23.39 19.68 -9.70
CA ARG A 423 22.10 19.32 -9.08
C ARG A 423 22.14 19.29 -7.56
N LYS A 424 20.97 19.41 -6.96
CA LYS A 424 20.77 19.19 -5.52
C LYS A 424 20.99 17.73 -5.15
N SER A 425 21.23 17.46 -3.87
CA SER A 425 21.15 16.11 -3.35
C SER A 425 19.78 15.49 -3.70
N ILE A 426 19.77 14.20 -4.08
CA ILE A 426 18.55 13.47 -4.44
C ILE A 426 17.55 13.44 -3.25
N PHE A 427 18.06 13.42 -2.03
CA PHE A 427 17.25 13.43 -0.81
C PHE A 427 16.57 14.79 -0.60
N SER A 428 17.30 15.87 -0.82
CA SER A 428 16.77 17.24 -0.72
C SER A 428 15.78 17.52 -1.85
N GLU A 429 16.06 17.10 -3.08
CA GLU A 429 15.16 17.23 -4.25
C GLU A 429 13.83 16.53 -4.00
N TYR A 430 13.87 15.30 -3.47
CA TYR A 430 12.67 14.55 -3.09
C TYR A 430 11.89 15.29 -1.98
N ALA A 431 12.58 15.68 -0.90
CA ALA A 431 11.92 16.32 0.23
C ALA A 431 11.32 17.70 -0.14
N ASP A 432 12.01 18.50 -0.94
CA ASP A 432 11.55 19.81 -1.41
C ASP A 432 10.29 19.64 -2.27
N SER A 433 10.33 18.76 -3.27
CA SER A 433 9.21 18.56 -4.21
C SER A 433 7.93 18.08 -3.52
N VAL A 434 8.04 17.18 -2.54
CA VAL A 434 6.87 16.75 -1.73
C VAL A 434 6.34 17.90 -0.89
N ALA A 435 7.22 18.67 -0.24
CA ALA A 435 6.81 19.80 0.60
C ALA A 435 6.10 20.89 -0.22
N ASP A 436 6.61 21.19 -1.42
CA ASP A 436 6.03 22.16 -2.34
C ASP A 436 4.66 21.70 -2.86
N GLY A 437 4.54 20.44 -3.29
CA GLY A 437 3.27 19.89 -3.75
C GLY A 437 2.18 19.90 -2.67
N LEU A 438 2.55 19.62 -1.41
CA LEU A 438 1.64 19.74 -0.27
C LEU A 438 1.24 21.20 -0.01
N ALA A 439 2.21 22.11 -0.04
CA ALA A 439 1.94 23.54 0.15
C ALA A 439 0.99 24.08 -0.91
N ASP A 440 1.20 23.72 -2.17
CA ASP A 440 0.35 24.12 -3.30
C ASP A 440 -1.08 23.56 -3.15
N TYR A 441 -1.21 22.26 -2.82
CA TYR A 441 -2.52 21.65 -2.60
C TYR A 441 -3.30 22.36 -1.48
N TYR A 442 -2.68 22.47 -0.29
CA TYR A 442 -3.39 23.04 0.86
C TYR A 442 -3.59 24.55 0.74
N SER A 443 -2.73 25.28 0.04
CA SER A 443 -2.97 26.69 -0.29
C SER A 443 -4.24 26.82 -1.16
N LYS A 444 -4.33 26.06 -2.23
CA LYS A 444 -5.49 26.07 -3.12
C LYS A 444 -6.77 25.61 -2.42
N ALA A 445 -6.74 24.50 -1.71
CA ALA A 445 -7.91 23.91 -1.04
C ALA A 445 -8.42 24.77 0.12
N ARG A 446 -7.61 25.65 0.68
CA ARG A 446 -7.95 26.56 1.80
C ARG A 446 -8.17 28.00 1.35
N GLY A 447 -8.04 28.30 0.04
CA GLY A 447 -8.27 29.64 -0.52
C GLY A 447 -7.25 30.69 -0.03
N LEU A 448 -5.95 30.30 0.00
CA LEU A 448 -4.84 31.14 0.47
C LEU A 448 -4.15 31.85 -0.68
#